data_edd523b55d8796dcdac267b62a36df20
#
_entry.id   edd523b55d8796dcdac267b62a36df20
#
_cell.length_a   1.000
_cell.length_b   1.000
_cell.length_c   1.000
_cell.angle_alpha   90.00
_cell.angle_beta   90.00
_cell.angle_gamma   90.00
#
_symmetry.space_group_name_H-M   'P 1'
#
loop_
_entity.id
_entity.type
_entity.pdbx_description
1 polymer ?
#
loop_
_entity_poly.entity_id
_entity_poly.type
_entity_poly.pdbx_seq_one_letter_code
_entity_poly.pdbx_strand_id
1 'polypeptide(L)'
;MPGGDAAAYASAIVTDAAGRKQYVQFLDEGVVGVDAKTGEFLWRYARTSTGPANIASPIAHDSHVYSTNARRFGGGLVQLKATADGVSAEEVYFERAVPNTLGGQILLDGYLYGTNQEGLVAVEFANGKVSWQTDGGPGSVLYADGHLYVHRESGGVALVEVGPGAFRKKGSFTPPNQPDHLHGPREMAWTYPVVANGRLYIRDLGTLWCYDIRASN
;
A
#
# COMPACT_ATOMS: atom_id res chain seq x y z
N MET A 1 -4.37 -24.13 -6.71
CA MET A 1 -4.71 -23.55 -5.38
C MET A 1 -5.71 -24.47 -4.68
N PRO A 2 -5.49 -24.87 -3.42
CA PRO A 2 -6.52 -25.53 -2.64
C PRO A 2 -7.72 -24.58 -2.47
N GLY A 3 -8.92 -25.01 -2.86
CA GLY A 3 -10.12 -24.18 -2.76
C GLY A 3 -10.53 -23.44 -4.04
N GLY A 4 -9.65 -23.28 -5.01
CA GLY A 4 -10.00 -22.65 -6.29
C GLY A 4 -10.28 -21.15 -6.20
N ASP A 5 -9.46 -20.40 -5.46
CA ASP A 5 -9.60 -18.96 -5.26
C ASP A 5 -9.71 -18.18 -6.57
N ALA A 6 -10.61 -17.22 -6.63
CA ALA A 6 -10.69 -16.27 -7.72
C ALA A 6 -9.58 -15.21 -7.62
N ALA A 7 -9.23 -14.63 -8.76
CA ALA A 7 -8.31 -13.49 -8.80
C ALA A 7 -8.96 -12.27 -8.12
N ALA A 8 -8.13 -11.51 -7.42
CA ALA A 8 -8.46 -10.18 -6.93
C ALA A 8 -7.72 -9.12 -7.76
N TYR A 9 -7.63 -7.88 -7.28
CA TYR A 9 -7.05 -6.77 -8.05
C TYR A 9 -5.56 -6.54 -7.78
N ALA A 10 -5.01 -7.19 -6.74
CA ALA A 10 -3.60 -7.00 -6.34
C ALA A 10 -2.62 -7.61 -7.35
N SER A 11 -1.47 -7.01 -7.49
CA SER A 11 -0.37 -7.59 -8.26
C SER A 11 0.37 -8.65 -7.45
N ALA A 12 0.87 -9.68 -8.14
CA ALA A 12 1.78 -10.65 -7.54
C ALA A 12 3.15 -9.99 -7.28
N ILE A 13 3.77 -10.39 -6.18
CA ILE A 13 5.15 -10.03 -5.84
C ILE A 13 6.02 -11.25 -5.69
N VAL A 14 7.34 -11.05 -5.67
CA VAL A 14 8.32 -12.11 -5.46
C VAL A 14 9.04 -11.86 -4.14
N THR A 15 9.25 -12.91 -3.36
CA THR A 15 10.09 -12.85 -2.16
C THR A 15 10.92 -14.10 -1.99
N ASP A 16 12.09 -13.96 -1.34
CA ASP A 16 12.89 -15.07 -0.86
C ASP A 16 12.69 -15.13 0.66
N ALA A 17 11.87 -16.06 1.14
CA ALA A 17 11.51 -16.19 2.55
C ALA A 17 11.41 -17.67 2.95
N ALA A 18 11.73 -17.98 4.20
CA ALA A 18 11.72 -19.35 4.74
C ALA A 18 12.55 -20.34 3.89
N GLY A 19 13.66 -19.87 3.29
CA GLY A 19 14.55 -20.67 2.43
C GLY A 19 14.00 -21.01 1.05
N ARG A 20 12.90 -20.37 0.62
CA ARG A 20 12.27 -20.60 -0.68
C ARG A 20 11.98 -19.29 -1.40
N LYS A 21 12.22 -19.27 -2.72
CA LYS A 21 11.72 -18.22 -3.60
C LYS A 21 10.23 -18.46 -3.87
N GLN A 22 9.42 -17.45 -3.64
CA GLN A 22 7.95 -17.56 -3.67
C GLN A 22 7.33 -16.43 -4.48
N TYR A 23 6.24 -16.74 -5.18
CA TYR A 23 5.29 -15.73 -5.62
C TYR A 23 4.24 -15.56 -4.52
N VAL A 24 3.98 -14.30 -4.16
CA VAL A 24 2.95 -13.94 -3.18
C VAL A 24 1.86 -13.16 -3.89
N GLN A 25 0.62 -13.59 -3.73
CA GLN A 25 -0.55 -12.99 -4.38
C GLN A 25 -1.68 -12.81 -3.40
N PHE A 26 -2.34 -11.67 -3.44
CA PHE A 26 -3.58 -11.44 -2.70
C PHE A 26 -4.76 -11.82 -3.60
N LEU A 27 -5.37 -12.95 -3.30
CA LEU A 27 -6.57 -13.48 -3.96
C LEU A 27 -7.83 -13.09 -3.18
N ASP A 28 -9.01 -13.50 -3.63
CA ASP A 28 -10.28 -13.15 -2.98
C ASP A 28 -10.43 -13.72 -1.57
N GLU A 29 -9.85 -14.89 -1.27
CA GLU A 29 -9.92 -15.50 0.05
C GLU A 29 -8.68 -15.30 0.94
N GLY A 30 -7.69 -14.55 0.48
CA GLY A 30 -6.51 -14.25 1.28
C GLY A 30 -5.23 -14.09 0.49
N VAL A 31 -4.19 -13.72 1.22
CA VAL A 31 -2.82 -13.70 0.69
C VAL A 31 -2.28 -15.12 0.70
N VAL A 32 -1.68 -15.53 -0.41
CA VAL A 32 -1.12 -16.86 -0.60
C VAL A 32 0.31 -16.79 -1.09
N GLY A 33 1.12 -17.76 -0.68
CA GLY A 33 2.45 -18.01 -1.24
C GLY A 33 2.49 -19.30 -2.03
N VAL A 34 3.16 -19.27 -3.18
CA VAL A 34 3.44 -20.46 -3.99
C VAL A 34 4.93 -20.52 -4.32
N ASP A 35 5.48 -21.72 -4.34
CA ASP A 35 6.87 -21.94 -4.72
C ASP A 35 7.12 -21.47 -6.16
N ALA A 36 8.10 -20.61 -6.35
CA ALA A 36 8.35 -20.00 -7.67
C ALA A 36 8.90 -20.99 -8.71
N LYS A 37 9.43 -22.14 -8.27
CA LYS A 37 10.00 -23.17 -9.14
C LYS A 37 8.99 -24.25 -9.52
N THR A 38 8.17 -24.67 -8.55
CA THR A 38 7.27 -25.83 -8.72
C THR A 38 5.81 -25.42 -8.88
N GLY A 39 5.43 -24.20 -8.47
CA GLY A 39 4.02 -23.77 -8.40
C GLY A 39 3.26 -24.37 -7.23
N GLU A 40 3.94 -25.09 -6.33
CA GLU A 40 3.32 -25.70 -5.15
C GLU A 40 2.77 -24.63 -4.21
N PHE A 41 1.54 -24.86 -3.69
CA PHE A 41 0.97 -24.01 -2.64
C PHE A 41 1.78 -24.16 -1.34
N LEU A 42 2.16 -23.05 -0.72
CA LEU A 42 2.97 -23.05 0.48
C LEU A 42 2.18 -22.64 1.73
N TRP A 43 1.47 -21.51 1.67
CA TRP A 43 0.77 -20.96 2.82
C TRP A 43 -0.36 -20.02 2.42
N ARG A 44 -1.24 -19.73 3.38
CA ARG A 44 -2.32 -18.74 3.26
C ARG A 44 -2.45 -17.90 4.52
N TYR A 45 -2.78 -16.62 4.33
CA TYR A 45 -3.22 -15.71 5.38
C TYR A 45 -4.53 -15.03 4.96
N ALA A 46 -5.63 -15.40 5.62
CA ALA A 46 -6.98 -15.00 5.20
C ALA A 46 -7.53 -13.77 5.93
N ARG A 47 -6.95 -13.40 7.08
CA ARG A 47 -7.55 -12.41 7.98
C ARG A 47 -7.72 -11.01 7.37
N THR A 48 -6.90 -10.62 6.42
CA THR A 48 -7.00 -9.33 5.72
C THR A 48 -7.95 -9.36 4.53
N SER A 49 -8.46 -10.51 4.13
CA SER A 49 -9.38 -10.61 3.00
C SER A 49 -10.79 -10.16 3.39
N THR A 50 -11.47 -9.49 2.45
CA THR A 50 -12.90 -9.17 2.49
C THR A 50 -13.59 -9.53 1.18
N GLY A 51 -13.05 -10.49 0.43
CA GLY A 51 -13.59 -10.96 -0.84
C GLY A 51 -12.89 -10.35 -2.06
N PRO A 52 -13.52 -10.28 -3.22
CA PRO A 52 -12.85 -10.02 -4.51
C PRO A 52 -12.18 -8.64 -4.61
N ALA A 53 -12.55 -7.68 -3.76
CA ALA A 53 -11.98 -6.33 -3.79
C ALA A 53 -10.71 -6.18 -2.92
N ASN A 54 -9.83 -7.17 -2.91
CA ASN A 54 -8.50 -7.10 -2.33
C ASN A 54 -7.57 -6.42 -3.36
N ILE A 55 -7.24 -5.14 -3.16
CA ILE A 55 -6.66 -4.26 -4.18
C ILE A 55 -5.18 -4.01 -3.95
N ALA A 56 -4.80 -3.71 -2.71
CA ALA A 56 -3.42 -3.36 -2.39
C ALA A 56 -2.49 -4.58 -2.55
N SER A 57 -1.42 -4.41 -3.32
CA SER A 57 -0.40 -5.45 -3.44
C SER A 57 0.27 -5.68 -2.09
N PRO A 58 0.55 -6.93 -1.70
CA PRO A 58 1.30 -7.22 -0.49
C PRO A 58 2.69 -6.59 -0.49
N ILE A 59 3.25 -6.37 0.69
CA ILE A 59 4.65 -5.97 0.87
C ILE A 59 5.38 -7.11 1.53
N ALA A 60 6.48 -7.55 0.94
CA ALA A 60 7.38 -8.52 1.55
C ALA A 60 8.71 -7.86 1.94
N HIS A 61 9.19 -8.16 3.13
CA HIS A 61 10.49 -7.73 3.64
C HIS A 61 11.05 -8.79 4.57
N ASP A 62 12.26 -9.24 4.29
CA ASP A 62 12.86 -10.40 4.95
C ASP A 62 11.90 -11.61 4.92
N SER A 63 11.64 -12.22 6.07
CA SER A 63 10.69 -13.32 6.18
C SER A 63 9.27 -12.88 6.55
N HIS A 64 8.90 -11.62 6.30
CA HIS A 64 7.60 -11.09 6.64
C HIS A 64 6.80 -10.66 5.40
N VAL A 65 5.49 -10.83 5.47
CA VAL A 65 4.55 -10.34 4.46
C VAL A 65 3.46 -9.53 5.13
N TYR A 66 3.31 -8.29 4.70
CA TYR A 66 2.22 -7.40 5.09
C TYR A 66 1.15 -7.39 4.02
N SER A 67 -0.11 -7.40 4.45
CA SER A 67 -1.26 -7.21 3.58
C SER A 67 -2.33 -6.38 4.26
N THR A 68 -3.15 -5.70 3.46
CA THR A 68 -4.20 -4.82 3.98
C THR A 68 -5.39 -4.80 3.05
N ASN A 69 -6.56 -4.55 3.62
CA ASN A 69 -7.80 -4.37 2.87
C ASN A 69 -8.25 -2.91 2.87
N ALA A 70 -8.59 -2.43 1.68
CA ALA A 70 -8.97 -1.04 1.42
C ALA A 70 -10.33 -0.62 2.02
N ARG A 71 -11.08 -1.52 2.62
CA ARG A 71 -12.43 -1.24 3.14
C ARG A 71 -12.49 -1.01 4.64
N ARG A 72 -11.49 -0.32 5.21
CA ARG A 72 -11.44 0.04 6.64
C ARG A 72 -11.28 -1.16 7.59
N PHE A 73 -10.87 -2.29 7.07
CA PHE A 73 -10.81 -3.50 7.87
C PHE A 73 -9.54 -3.56 8.72
N GLY A 74 -8.42 -3.14 8.15
CA GLY A 74 -7.11 -3.15 8.80
C GLY A 74 -6.04 -3.81 7.94
N GLY A 75 -4.87 -3.97 8.51
CA GLY A 75 -3.75 -4.66 7.89
C GLY A 75 -3.07 -5.62 8.87
N GLY A 76 -2.47 -6.65 8.34
CA GLY A 76 -1.79 -7.68 9.12
C GLY A 76 -0.42 -8.01 8.58
N LEU A 77 0.48 -8.32 9.49
CA LEU A 77 1.82 -8.83 9.22
C LEU A 77 1.89 -10.30 9.62
N VAL A 78 2.39 -11.12 8.72
CA VAL A 78 2.74 -12.51 9.02
C VAL A 78 4.23 -12.74 8.89
N GLN A 79 4.78 -13.60 9.73
CA GLN A 79 6.12 -14.14 9.61
C GLN A 79 6.06 -15.50 8.90
N LEU A 80 6.86 -15.67 7.86
CA LEU A 80 7.02 -16.93 7.15
C LEU A 80 8.15 -17.74 7.78
N LYS A 81 7.86 -18.99 8.16
CA LYS A 81 8.83 -19.90 8.78
C LYS A 81 8.90 -21.22 8.01
N ALA A 82 10.12 -21.72 7.81
CA ALA A 82 10.31 -23.07 7.31
C ALA A 82 9.82 -24.10 8.35
N THR A 83 9.09 -25.09 7.87
CA THR A 83 8.62 -26.23 8.65
C THR A 83 9.05 -27.56 8.01
N ALA A 84 8.86 -28.67 8.69
CA ALA A 84 9.14 -29.99 8.11
C ALA A 84 8.32 -30.24 6.83
N ASP A 85 7.09 -29.73 6.77
CA ASP A 85 6.12 -29.96 5.70
C ASP A 85 6.04 -28.80 4.68
N GLY A 86 6.90 -27.77 4.80
CA GLY A 86 6.91 -26.63 3.88
C GLY A 86 7.13 -25.27 4.53
N VAL A 87 6.16 -24.36 4.42
CA VAL A 87 6.21 -23.00 5.00
C VAL A 87 4.93 -22.72 5.78
N SER A 88 5.06 -22.20 7.00
CA SER A 88 3.95 -21.63 7.76
C SER A 88 3.94 -20.11 7.69
N ALA A 89 2.75 -19.51 7.78
CA ALA A 89 2.55 -18.07 7.96
C ALA A 89 1.95 -17.83 9.34
N GLU A 90 2.72 -17.24 10.24
CA GLU A 90 2.31 -16.95 11.61
C GLU A 90 2.01 -15.46 11.75
N GLU A 91 0.81 -15.10 12.24
CA GLU A 91 0.43 -13.73 12.46
C GLU A 91 1.31 -13.08 13.53
N VAL A 92 1.93 -11.95 13.17
CA VAL A 92 2.68 -11.10 14.11
C VAL A 92 1.75 -10.06 14.72
N TYR A 93 0.95 -9.39 13.88
CA TYR A 93 -0.10 -8.49 14.33
C TYR A 93 -1.20 -8.35 13.27
N PHE A 94 -2.34 -7.85 13.73
CA PHE A 94 -3.41 -7.30 12.89
C PHE A 94 -3.93 -6.03 13.56
N GLU A 95 -3.79 -4.90 12.84
CA GLU A 95 -4.12 -3.58 13.36
C GLU A 95 -5.03 -2.81 12.40
N ARG A 96 -5.87 -1.92 12.97
CA ARG A 96 -6.81 -1.09 12.19
C ARG A 96 -6.26 0.28 11.83
N ALA A 97 -5.42 0.85 12.68
CA ALA A 97 -4.83 2.18 12.49
C ALA A 97 -3.58 2.16 11.60
N VAL A 98 -3.54 1.28 10.61
CA VAL A 98 -2.43 1.11 9.66
C VAL A 98 -2.85 1.64 8.28
N PRO A 99 -1.92 1.81 7.34
CA PRO A 99 -2.27 2.10 5.94
C PRO A 99 -3.21 1.03 5.39
N ASN A 100 -4.42 1.41 5.00
CA ASN A 100 -5.46 0.46 4.60
C ASN A 100 -6.43 1.02 3.54
N THR A 101 -5.97 1.95 2.69
CA THR A 101 -6.75 2.48 1.58
C THR A 101 -6.30 1.90 0.24
N LEU A 102 -6.97 2.29 -0.84
CA LEU A 102 -6.64 1.88 -2.20
C LEU A 102 -5.28 2.42 -2.66
N GLY A 103 -4.81 3.50 -2.04
CA GLY A 103 -3.66 4.30 -2.44
C GLY A 103 -2.29 3.68 -2.14
N GLY A 104 -2.23 2.39 -1.80
CA GLY A 104 -0.99 1.65 -1.58
C GLY A 104 -0.24 2.01 -0.31
N GLN A 105 0.86 1.29 -0.11
CA GLN A 105 1.75 1.46 1.03
C GLN A 105 3.20 1.45 0.57
N ILE A 106 4.05 2.13 1.32
CA ILE A 106 5.50 2.21 1.07
C ILE A 106 6.20 1.76 2.34
N LEU A 107 7.05 0.74 2.23
CA LEU A 107 7.96 0.34 3.30
C LEU A 107 9.30 1.05 3.09
N LEU A 108 9.71 1.82 4.08
CA LEU A 108 10.99 2.50 4.08
C LEU A 108 11.56 2.55 5.50
N ASP A 109 12.82 2.16 5.67
CA ASP A 109 13.56 2.21 6.93
C ASP A 109 12.81 1.61 8.14
N GLY A 110 12.10 0.49 7.90
CA GLY A 110 11.35 -0.23 8.93
C GLY A 110 9.98 0.38 9.27
N TYR A 111 9.51 1.36 8.50
CA TYR A 111 8.19 1.99 8.65
C TYR A 111 7.33 1.82 7.41
N LEU A 112 6.04 1.54 7.62
CA LEU A 112 5.01 1.59 6.58
C LEU A 112 4.40 2.99 6.55
N TYR A 113 4.40 3.59 5.37
CA TYR A 113 3.75 4.85 5.07
C TYR A 113 2.60 4.62 4.09
N GLY A 114 1.48 5.25 4.33
CA GLY A 114 0.32 5.21 3.45
C GLY A 114 -0.86 5.92 4.09
N THR A 115 -2.03 5.81 3.51
CA THR A 115 -3.22 6.45 4.06
C THR A 115 -4.20 5.45 4.67
N ASN A 116 -4.95 5.91 5.66
CA ASN A 116 -6.18 5.31 6.14
C ASN A 116 -7.34 6.30 5.95
N GLN A 117 -8.50 6.03 6.54
CA GLN A 117 -9.67 6.89 6.35
C GLN A 117 -9.51 8.30 6.95
N GLU A 118 -8.63 8.45 7.93
CA GLU A 118 -8.39 9.74 8.58
C GLU A 118 -7.33 10.56 7.85
N GLY A 119 -6.27 9.91 7.35
CA GLY A 119 -5.22 10.58 6.61
C GLY A 119 -3.97 9.75 6.41
N LEU A 120 -2.85 10.46 6.21
CA LEU A 120 -1.53 9.82 6.09
C LEU A 120 -1.10 9.30 7.46
N VAL A 121 -0.58 8.09 7.49
CA VAL A 121 -0.13 7.42 8.70
C VAL A 121 1.25 6.77 8.48
N ALA A 122 2.09 6.82 9.50
CA ALA A 122 3.32 6.04 9.58
C ALA A 122 3.23 5.06 10.75
N VAL A 123 3.56 3.80 10.49
CA VAL A 123 3.55 2.75 11.51
C VAL A 123 4.86 1.95 11.48
N GLU A 124 5.30 1.50 12.62
CA GLU A 124 6.42 0.57 12.72
C GLU A 124 6.05 -0.76 12.04
N PHE A 125 6.83 -1.18 11.05
CA PHE A 125 6.55 -2.40 10.29
C PHE A 125 6.51 -3.65 11.16
N ALA A 126 7.42 -3.74 12.13
CA ALA A 126 7.60 -4.94 12.93
C ALA A 126 6.45 -5.24 13.92
N ASN A 127 5.69 -4.23 14.33
CA ASN A 127 4.68 -4.39 15.40
C ASN A 127 3.36 -3.63 15.13
N GLY A 128 3.25 -2.88 14.03
CA GLY A 128 2.06 -2.13 13.67
C GLY A 128 1.79 -0.88 14.52
N LYS A 129 2.72 -0.47 15.38
CA LYS A 129 2.55 0.69 16.25
C LYS A 129 2.58 1.99 15.44
N VAL A 130 1.56 2.82 15.64
CA VAL A 130 1.48 4.14 15.00
C VAL A 130 2.54 5.06 15.58
N SER A 131 3.41 5.59 14.70
CA SER A 131 4.38 6.64 15.05
C SER A 131 3.76 8.02 14.98
N TRP A 132 3.02 8.29 13.91
CA TRP A 132 2.23 9.50 13.74
C TRP A 132 1.10 9.26 12.72
N GLN A 133 0.07 10.08 12.81
CA GLN A 133 -1.08 10.09 11.91
C GLN A 133 -1.55 11.52 11.70
N THR A 134 -2.10 11.80 10.52
CA THR A 134 -2.65 13.12 10.17
C THR A 134 -4.14 13.00 9.91
N ASP A 135 -4.77 14.14 9.78
CA ASP A 135 -6.07 14.32 9.14
C ASP A 135 -5.93 14.46 7.61
N GLY A 136 -7.04 14.69 6.94
CA GLY A 136 -7.14 15.04 5.52
C GLY A 136 -7.55 13.91 4.61
N GLY A 137 -7.98 12.78 5.16
CA GLY A 137 -8.62 11.69 4.44
C GLY A 137 -7.68 10.82 3.61
N PRO A 138 -8.24 9.82 2.92
CA PRO A 138 -7.51 8.86 2.12
C PRO A 138 -6.86 9.47 0.88
N GLY A 139 -5.88 8.77 0.33
CA GLY A 139 -5.17 9.17 -0.88
C GLY A 139 -4.15 8.13 -1.32
N SER A 140 -3.58 8.36 -2.49
CA SER A 140 -2.50 7.55 -3.05
C SER A 140 -1.15 8.15 -2.71
N VAL A 141 -0.15 7.31 -2.44
CA VAL A 141 1.18 7.74 -2.04
C VAL A 141 2.24 7.28 -3.04
N LEU A 142 3.23 8.13 -3.27
CA LEU A 142 4.45 7.83 -4.00
C LEU A 142 5.65 8.35 -3.18
N TYR A 143 6.72 7.58 -3.12
CA TYR A 143 7.99 8.02 -2.56
C TYR A 143 8.96 8.42 -3.67
N ALA A 144 9.52 9.59 -3.56
CA ALA A 144 10.64 10.03 -4.39
C ALA A 144 11.49 11.06 -3.64
N ASP A 145 12.80 10.93 -3.74
CA ASP A 145 13.80 11.90 -3.25
C ASP A 145 13.55 12.37 -1.80
N GLY A 146 13.42 11.40 -0.88
CA GLY A 146 13.22 11.66 0.55
C GLY A 146 11.83 12.16 0.94
N HIS A 147 10.88 12.20 0.00
CA HIS A 147 9.55 12.74 0.22
C HIS A 147 8.44 11.78 -0.23
N LEU A 148 7.29 11.88 0.45
CA LEU A 148 6.03 11.31 -0.01
C LEU A 148 5.25 12.38 -0.77
N TYR A 149 4.83 12.03 -1.97
CA TYR A 149 3.83 12.75 -2.74
C TYR A 149 2.49 12.08 -2.46
N VAL A 150 1.57 12.81 -1.87
CA VAL A 150 0.25 12.29 -1.46
C VAL A 150 -0.81 12.94 -2.33
N HIS A 151 -1.46 12.18 -3.19
CA HIS A 151 -2.62 12.61 -3.97
C HIS A 151 -3.89 12.15 -3.23
N ARG A 152 -4.58 13.08 -2.61
CA ARG A 152 -5.77 12.79 -1.81
C ARG A 152 -6.97 12.46 -2.71
N GLU A 153 -7.85 11.60 -2.26
CA GLU A 153 -9.10 11.29 -2.97
C GLU A 153 -9.98 12.53 -3.20
N SER A 154 -9.79 13.57 -2.39
CA SER A 154 -10.42 14.90 -2.59
C SER A 154 -9.73 15.76 -3.64
N GLY A 155 -8.70 15.26 -4.33
CA GLY A 155 -7.97 15.94 -5.40
C GLY A 155 -6.79 16.80 -4.94
N GLY A 156 -6.62 17.05 -3.64
CA GLY A 156 -5.48 17.80 -3.13
C GLY A 156 -4.17 17.01 -3.19
N VAL A 157 -3.05 17.71 -3.38
CA VAL A 157 -1.71 17.12 -3.40
C VAL A 157 -0.87 17.68 -2.25
N ALA A 158 -0.18 16.82 -1.52
CA ALA A 158 0.74 17.22 -0.45
C ALA A 158 2.13 16.61 -0.65
N LEU A 159 3.15 17.37 -0.30
CA LEU A 159 4.54 16.95 -0.20
C LEU A 159 4.91 16.82 1.29
N VAL A 160 5.38 15.64 1.67
CA VAL A 160 5.70 15.29 3.05
C VAL A 160 7.11 14.73 3.12
N GLU A 161 7.97 15.30 3.96
CA GLU A 161 9.29 14.75 4.24
C GLU A 161 9.14 13.43 5.00
N VAL A 162 9.84 12.40 4.54
CA VAL A 162 9.80 11.07 5.18
C VAL A 162 10.58 11.09 6.49
N GLY A 163 10.01 10.49 7.52
CA GLY A 163 10.67 10.27 8.79
C GLY A 163 9.72 9.69 9.84
N PRO A 164 10.24 8.85 10.74
CA PRO A 164 9.42 8.19 11.76
C PRO A 164 9.02 9.13 12.91
N GLY A 165 9.82 10.16 13.16
CA GLY A 165 9.71 10.96 14.38
C GLY A 165 8.55 11.95 14.41
N ALA A 166 8.11 12.46 13.27
CA ALA A 166 6.98 13.41 13.17
C ALA A 166 6.56 13.63 11.73
N PHE A 167 5.30 13.97 11.55
CA PHE A 167 4.78 14.46 10.29
C PHE A 167 5.35 15.84 9.95
N ARG A 168 5.98 15.98 8.77
CA ARG A 168 6.57 17.22 8.29
C ARG A 168 6.07 17.57 6.90
N LYS A 169 4.99 18.31 6.81
CA LYS A 169 4.48 18.81 5.53
C LYS A 169 5.40 19.90 4.97
N LYS A 170 5.90 19.71 3.75
CA LYS A 170 6.76 20.67 3.02
C LYS A 170 5.95 21.60 2.13
N GLY A 171 4.79 21.15 1.67
CA GLY A 171 3.91 21.95 0.84
C GLY A 171 2.63 21.23 0.49
N SER A 172 1.68 21.95 -0.06
CA SER A 172 0.47 21.36 -0.62
C SER A 172 -0.15 22.31 -1.64
N PHE A 173 -0.86 21.76 -2.59
CA PHE A 173 -1.63 22.51 -3.58
C PHE A 173 -2.83 21.69 -4.05
N THR A 174 -3.75 22.34 -4.72
CA THR A 174 -4.85 21.69 -5.42
C THR A 174 -4.66 21.96 -6.91
N PRO A 175 -4.59 20.94 -7.79
CA PRO A 175 -4.52 21.13 -9.22
C PRO A 175 -5.68 22.01 -9.72
N PRO A 176 -5.46 22.97 -10.64
CA PRO A 176 -6.51 23.82 -11.15
C PRO A 176 -7.45 23.03 -12.09
N ASN A 177 -8.67 23.51 -12.26
CA ASN A 177 -9.65 22.91 -13.18
C ASN A 177 -9.85 21.41 -12.96
N GLN A 178 -10.05 21.04 -11.69
CA GLN A 178 -10.37 19.66 -11.36
C GLN A 178 -11.68 19.24 -12.06
N PRO A 179 -11.78 17.97 -12.53
CA PRO A 179 -13.02 17.47 -13.10
C PRO A 179 -14.13 17.45 -12.05
N ASP A 180 -15.35 17.68 -12.49
CA ASP A 180 -16.51 17.52 -11.62
C ASP A 180 -16.76 16.03 -11.34
N HIS A 181 -16.72 15.66 -10.09
CA HIS A 181 -17.07 14.32 -9.61
C HIS A 181 -18.60 14.20 -9.45
N LEU A 182 -19.30 14.21 -10.59
CA LEU A 182 -20.78 14.33 -10.66
C LEU A 182 -21.54 13.09 -10.18
N HIS A 183 -20.88 11.94 -10.07
CA HIS A 183 -21.55 10.66 -9.82
C HIS A 183 -21.34 10.12 -8.39
N GLY A 184 -20.91 10.98 -7.47
CA GLY A 184 -20.83 10.69 -6.04
C GLY A 184 -19.55 9.98 -5.62
N PRO A 185 -19.54 9.29 -4.47
CA PRO A 185 -18.33 8.79 -3.81
C PRO A 185 -17.55 7.69 -4.56
N ARG A 186 -17.97 7.33 -5.76
CA ARG A 186 -17.25 6.37 -6.63
C ARG A 186 -16.28 7.05 -7.61
N GLU A 187 -16.31 8.37 -7.70
CA GLU A 187 -15.47 9.16 -8.59
C GLU A 187 -14.47 10.01 -7.81
N MET A 188 -13.68 9.33 -7.00
CA MET A 188 -12.59 9.94 -6.25
C MET A 188 -11.28 9.91 -7.06
N ALA A 189 -10.35 10.79 -6.73
CA ALA A 189 -9.01 10.80 -7.32
C ALA A 189 -8.17 9.62 -6.78
N TRP A 190 -8.25 8.47 -7.45
CA TRP A 190 -7.59 7.23 -7.01
C TRP A 190 -6.27 6.93 -7.71
N THR A 191 -5.90 7.73 -8.71
CA THR A 191 -4.67 7.48 -9.45
C THR A 191 -3.44 7.83 -8.63
N TYR A 192 -2.43 6.98 -8.72
CA TYR A 192 -1.15 7.26 -8.08
C TYR A 192 -0.46 8.45 -8.74
N PRO A 193 0.14 9.37 -7.96
CA PRO A 193 1.06 10.34 -8.52
C PRO A 193 2.26 9.61 -9.13
N VAL A 194 2.86 10.20 -10.16
CA VAL A 194 4.07 9.69 -10.79
C VAL A 194 5.13 10.76 -10.83
N VAL A 195 6.34 10.45 -10.39
CA VAL A 195 7.52 11.31 -10.52
C VAL A 195 8.46 10.68 -11.53
N ALA A 196 8.76 11.42 -12.59
CA ALA A 196 9.71 10.99 -13.61
C ALA A 196 10.40 12.20 -14.26
N ASN A 197 11.71 12.12 -14.48
CA ASN A 197 12.50 13.14 -15.17
C ASN A 197 12.34 14.57 -14.60
N GLY A 198 12.28 14.70 -13.27
CA GLY A 198 12.09 15.98 -12.59
C GLY A 198 10.69 16.57 -12.74
N ARG A 199 9.71 15.77 -13.06
CA ARG A 199 8.31 16.17 -13.21
C ARG A 199 7.40 15.32 -12.37
N LEU A 200 6.37 15.95 -11.80
CA LEU A 200 5.26 15.32 -11.12
C LEU A 200 4.05 15.27 -12.06
N TYR A 201 3.51 14.10 -12.26
CA TYR A 201 2.30 13.86 -13.02
C TYR A 201 1.17 13.46 -12.07
N ILE A 202 0.06 14.18 -12.17
CA ILE A 202 -1.17 13.90 -11.42
C ILE A 202 -2.27 13.69 -12.44
N ARG A 203 -3.05 12.64 -12.27
CA ARG A 203 -4.22 12.38 -13.11
C ARG A 203 -5.47 12.28 -12.26
N ASP A 204 -6.55 12.86 -12.74
CA ASP A 204 -7.89 12.65 -12.20
C ASP A 204 -8.88 12.59 -13.35
N LEU A 205 -9.63 11.48 -13.46
CA LEU A 205 -10.52 11.17 -14.58
C LEU A 205 -9.84 11.40 -15.94
N GLY A 206 -10.35 12.33 -16.74
CA GLY A 206 -9.83 12.70 -18.06
C GLY A 206 -8.75 13.77 -18.04
N THR A 207 -8.39 14.32 -16.89
CA THR A 207 -7.42 15.41 -16.78
C THR A 207 -6.07 14.91 -16.30
N LEU A 208 -5.00 15.35 -16.95
CA LEU A 208 -3.62 15.08 -16.59
C LEU A 208 -2.87 16.40 -16.39
N TRP A 209 -2.31 16.60 -15.22
CA TRP A 209 -1.41 17.72 -14.92
C TRP A 209 0.04 17.26 -14.87
N CYS A 210 0.93 18.15 -15.30
CA CYS A 210 2.37 17.94 -15.27
C CYS A 210 3.05 19.17 -14.66
N TYR A 211 3.76 18.97 -13.56
CA TYR A 211 4.48 20.03 -12.84
C TYR A 211 5.98 19.79 -12.92
N ASP A 212 6.78 20.85 -13.14
CA ASP A 212 8.22 20.79 -12.96
C ASP A 212 8.52 20.87 -11.46
N ILE A 213 9.22 19.87 -10.93
CA ILE A 213 9.55 19.76 -9.51
C ILE A 213 11.05 19.82 -9.24
N ARG A 214 11.84 20.19 -10.24
CA ARG A 214 13.29 20.40 -10.07
C ARG A 214 13.52 21.61 -9.18
N ALA A 215 14.55 21.52 -8.31
CA ALA A 215 14.99 22.65 -7.53
C ALA A 215 15.38 23.82 -8.47
N SER A 216 14.86 25.02 -8.20
CA SER A 216 15.34 26.22 -8.86
C SER A 216 16.75 26.51 -8.35
N ASN A 217 17.70 26.64 -9.26
CA ASN A 217 19.08 27.10 -8.93
C ASN A 217 19.04 28.54 -8.45
#